data_eea5f06926fbc392b6c1628b5e93072f
#
_entry.id   eea5f06926fbc392b6c1628b5e93072f
#
_cell.length_a   1.000
_cell.length_b   1.000
_cell.length_c   1.000
_cell.angle_alpha   90.00
_cell.angle_beta   90.00
_cell.angle_gamma   90.00
#
_symmetry.space_group_name_H-M   'P 1'
#
loop_
_entity.id
_entity.type
_entity.pdbx_description
1 polymer ?
#
loop_
_entity_poly.entity_id
_entity_poly.type
_entity_poly.pdbx_seq_one_letter_code
_entity_poly.pdbx_strand_id
1 'polypeptide(L)'
;MTSSTSSVSRLSRLTAGIAVIVVGGALSACTPKPDGPEPVAAQFFEALVDGDTAAAARLSDKPAEAQAALNEAWAGLQAERLDSQITGSKYTLDTGTVKFRYTWHLPKERTWAYDGELNMVRNEGQWQVRWSATGLHPGLGANQTLALRADPPGRASVNERSGSNVLVPGYLYHFALDAKAAGAELMPTARAVVDALRPFDDTLDPQRLAEEASSRTSPRSLITLRKSDYDKVFGAIGNRPGVVITPQPEMLPTDEKFAPAIVAEVKKAVTEDLVGEPGWRIVSVNQNGVDVAVLNEEPGTPAPSVTISLDRAVQNAAQDAVDMVGKKAMMVAIKPSTGEILAVAQNAAANAD
;
A
#
# COMPACT_ATOMS: atom_id res chain seq x y z
N MET A 1 53.19 -44.34 34.40
CA MET A 1 53.47 -44.43 35.85
C MET A 1 52.13 -44.47 36.52
N THR A 2 51.72 -45.62 36.86
CA THR A 2 51.32 -46.25 38.12
C THR A 2 49.92 -45.87 38.54
N SER A 3 48.96 -46.77 38.30
CA SER A 3 48.51 -47.94 39.14
C SER A 3 47.98 -47.48 40.50
N SER A 4 46.75 -47.86 40.95
CA SER A 4 46.43 -49.19 41.44
C SER A 4 44.99 -49.14 42.01
N THR A 5 44.09 -49.94 41.58
CA THR A 5 43.50 -51.17 42.16
C THR A 5 43.29 -51.23 43.65
N SER A 6 42.07 -51.55 44.09
CA SER A 6 41.67 -52.75 44.83
C SER A 6 40.28 -52.54 45.46
N SER A 7 39.32 -53.27 45.22
CA SER A 7 38.86 -54.63 45.48
C SER A 7 38.20 -54.83 46.87
N VAL A 8 37.00 -55.36 46.80
CA VAL A 8 36.37 -56.47 47.59
C VAL A 8 35.88 -56.18 49.00
N SER A 9 34.57 -56.31 49.26
CA SER A 9 34.11 -57.59 49.86
C SER A 9 32.60 -57.61 50.11
N ARG A 10 32.06 -58.74 49.83
CA ARG A 10 30.69 -59.23 50.13
C ARG A 10 30.35 -59.14 51.65
N LEU A 11 29.07 -58.96 51.96
CA LEU A 11 28.38 -59.88 52.86
C LEU A 11 26.84 -59.78 52.71
N SER A 12 26.26 -60.88 52.40
CA SER A 12 24.84 -61.19 52.42
C SER A 12 24.24 -61.14 53.83
N ARG A 13 23.03 -60.66 54.02
CA ARG A 13 22.02 -61.23 54.94
C ARG A 13 20.62 -61.02 54.43
N LEU A 14 19.93 -62.11 54.27
CA LEU A 14 18.46 -62.26 54.12
C LEU A 14 17.78 -61.68 55.36
N THR A 15 16.67 -60.99 55.15
CA THR A 15 15.47 -61.07 56.02
C THR A 15 14.20 -60.79 55.23
N ALA A 16 13.25 -61.58 55.55
CA ALA A 16 11.96 -61.79 54.92
C ALA A 16 10.99 -60.60 54.96
N GLY A 17 10.20 -60.50 53.89
CA GLY A 17 8.77 -60.49 53.90
C GLY A 17 8.04 -59.25 54.47
N ILE A 18 7.35 -58.57 53.57
CA ILE A 18 5.91 -58.21 53.72
C ILE A 18 5.49 -57.70 52.34
N ALA A 19 4.66 -58.52 51.64
CA ALA A 19 3.97 -58.11 50.44
C ALA A 19 2.82 -57.17 50.82
N VAL A 20 3.01 -55.86 50.63
CA VAL A 20 1.87 -54.92 50.63
C VAL A 20 1.40 -54.79 49.19
N ILE A 21 0.29 -55.44 48.86
CA ILE A 21 -0.47 -55.25 47.64
C ILE A 21 -1.08 -53.83 47.75
N VAL A 22 -0.44 -52.83 47.17
CA VAL A 22 -1.07 -51.54 46.87
C VAL A 22 -1.91 -51.76 45.60
N VAL A 23 -3.20 -51.96 45.78
CA VAL A 23 -4.21 -51.82 44.73
C VAL A 23 -4.22 -50.33 44.38
N GLY A 24 -3.39 -49.97 43.39
CA GLY A 24 -3.43 -48.69 42.74
C GLY A 24 -4.69 -48.60 41.91
N GLY A 25 -5.78 -48.08 42.52
CA GLY A 25 -6.95 -47.66 41.79
C GLY A 25 -6.51 -46.59 40.78
N ALA A 26 -6.54 -46.92 39.50
CA ALA A 26 -6.48 -45.93 38.43
C ALA A 26 -7.75 -45.08 38.53
N LEU A 27 -7.67 -44.02 39.32
CA LEU A 27 -8.56 -42.87 39.17
C LEU A 27 -8.28 -42.27 37.79
N SER A 28 -8.98 -42.80 36.78
CA SER A 28 -9.19 -42.04 35.56
C SER A 28 -9.91 -40.74 35.98
N ALA A 29 -9.13 -39.71 36.27
CA ALA A 29 -9.66 -38.37 36.40
C ALA A 29 -10.28 -38.04 35.05
N CYS A 30 -11.60 -38.30 34.91
CA CYS A 30 -12.40 -37.60 33.91
C CYS A 30 -12.25 -36.10 34.25
N THR A 31 -11.29 -35.46 33.65
CA THR A 31 -11.31 -33.97 33.57
C THR A 31 -12.62 -33.65 32.87
N PRO A 32 -13.56 -32.95 33.54
CA PRO A 32 -14.78 -32.51 32.88
C PRO A 32 -14.38 -31.81 31.60
N LYS A 33 -14.95 -32.24 30.47
CA LYS A 33 -14.76 -31.54 29.20
C LYS A 33 -15.18 -30.08 29.46
N PRO A 34 -14.34 -29.08 29.15
CA PRO A 34 -14.71 -27.70 29.39
C PRO A 34 -16.06 -27.40 28.76
N ASP A 35 -17.04 -26.97 29.57
CA ASP A 35 -18.40 -26.67 29.09
C ASP A 35 -18.49 -25.31 28.38
N GLY A 36 -17.35 -24.61 28.23
CA GLY A 36 -17.21 -23.31 27.63
C GLY A 36 -17.01 -23.31 26.11
N PRO A 37 -17.04 -22.14 25.48
CA PRO A 37 -16.87 -21.97 24.03
C PRO A 37 -15.41 -22.13 23.55
N GLU A 38 -14.43 -22.12 24.46
CA GLU A 38 -13.00 -22.11 24.13
C GLU A 38 -12.55 -23.28 23.22
N PRO A 39 -13.00 -24.53 23.45
CA PRO A 39 -12.54 -25.63 22.60
C PRO A 39 -12.97 -25.48 21.14
N VAL A 40 -14.16 -24.94 20.90
CA VAL A 40 -14.67 -24.69 19.52
C VAL A 40 -13.98 -23.49 18.92
N ALA A 41 -13.77 -22.44 19.69
CA ALA A 41 -13.00 -21.29 19.24
C ALA A 41 -11.54 -21.65 18.90
N ALA A 42 -10.90 -22.51 19.72
CA ALA A 42 -9.55 -23.00 19.46
C ALA A 42 -9.49 -23.78 18.12
N GLN A 43 -10.45 -24.67 17.86
CA GLN A 43 -10.53 -25.38 16.58
C GLN A 43 -10.75 -24.44 15.39
N PHE A 44 -11.59 -23.39 15.57
CA PHE A 44 -11.80 -22.38 14.58
C PHE A 44 -10.52 -21.63 14.24
N PHE A 45 -9.76 -21.22 15.25
CA PHE A 45 -8.49 -20.51 15.06
C PHE A 45 -7.40 -21.43 14.48
N GLU A 46 -7.31 -22.68 14.92
CA GLU A 46 -6.38 -23.67 14.36
C GLU A 46 -6.62 -23.88 12.87
N ALA A 47 -7.88 -24.07 12.46
CA ALA A 47 -8.23 -24.19 11.05
C ALA A 47 -7.87 -22.93 10.24
N LEU A 48 -8.03 -21.73 10.82
CA LEU A 48 -7.61 -20.48 10.18
C LEU A 48 -6.08 -20.36 10.05
N VAL A 49 -5.33 -20.75 11.08
CA VAL A 49 -3.86 -20.77 11.07
C VAL A 49 -3.34 -21.71 9.97
N ASP A 50 -4.01 -22.85 9.79
CA ASP A 50 -3.69 -23.83 8.74
C ASP A 50 -4.16 -23.38 7.33
N GLY A 51 -4.86 -22.24 7.23
CA GLY A 51 -5.44 -21.75 5.97
C GLY A 51 -6.68 -22.52 5.50
N ASP A 52 -7.21 -23.45 6.30
CA ASP A 52 -8.45 -24.20 6.00
C ASP A 52 -9.69 -23.37 6.40
N THR A 53 -9.98 -22.38 5.57
CA THR A 53 -11.15 -21.50 5.75
C THR A 53 -12.47 -22.28 5.73
N ALA A 54 -12.53 -23.40 5.01
CA ALA A 54 -13.71 -24.25 4.95
C ALA A 54 -13.92 -25.01 6.27
N ALA A 55 -12.85 -25.53 6.91
CA ALA A 55 -12.93 -26.14 8.22
C ALA A 55 -13.36 -25.13 9.29
N ALA A 56 -12.74 -23.95 9.30
CA ALA A 56 -13.11 -22.86 10.21
C ALA A 56 -14.60 -22.48 10.04
N ALA A 57 -15.04 -22.26 8.81
CA ALA A 57 -16.41 -21.85 8.51
C ALA A 57 -17.47 -22.87 8.98
N ARG A 58 -17.18 -24.17 8.90
CA ARG A 58 -18.09 -25.22 9.40
C ARG A 58 -18.39 -25.13 10.90
N LEU A 59 -17.53 -24.47 11.66
CA LEU A 59 -17.73 -24.24 13.10
C LEU A 59 -18.60 -23.01 13.41
N SER A 60 -19.14 -22.35 12.37
CA SER A 60 -19.99 -21.17 12.52
C SER A 60 -21.47 -21.48 12.24
N ASP A 61 -22.35 -20.60 12.71
CA ASP A 61 -23.79 -20.62 12.45
C ASP A 61 -24.15 -20.26 10.99
N LYS A 62 -23.18 -19.71 10.23
CA LYS A 62 -23.34 -19.26 8.83
C LYS A 62 -22.15 -19.69 7.96
N PRO A 63 -21.97 -20.99 7.71
CA PRO A 63 -20.75 -21.51 7.07
C PRO A 63 -20.42 -20.90 5.71
N ALA A 64 -21.43 -20.66 4.86
CA ALA A 64 -21.20 -20.14 3.53
C ALA A 64 -20.72 -18.66 3.56
N GLU A 65 -21.36 -17.83 4.41
CA GLU A 65 -20.96 -16.42 4.58
C GLU A 65 -19.56 -16.34 5.21
N ALA A 66 -19.30 -17.15 6.24
CA ALA A 66 -18.00 -17.21 6.90
C ALA A 66 -16.88 -17.60 5.93
N GLN A 67 -17.07 -18.67 5.15
CA GLN A 67 -16.06 -19.14 4.21
C GLN A 67 -15.75 -18.09 3.14
N ALA A 68 -16.77 -17.44 2.58
CA ALA A 68 -16.58 -16.40 1.58
C ALA A 68 -15.75 -15.23 2.16
N ALA A 69 -16.15 -14.71 3.32
CA ALA A 69 -15.47 -13.58 3.95
C ALA A 69 -14.03 -13.93 4.39
N LEU A 70 -13.78 -15.14 4.88
CA LEU A 70 -12.44 -15.60 5.23
C LEU A 70 -11.55 -15.71 3.99
N ASN A 71 -12.05 -16.28 2.89
CA ASN A 71 -11.30 -16.36 1.63
C ASN A 71 -10.98 -14.96 1.08
N GLU A 72 -11.95 -14.07 1.09
CA GLU A 72 -11.75 -12.68 0.65
C GLU A 72 -10.71 -11.95 1.50
N ALA A 73 -10.71 -12.16 2.82
CA ALA A 73 -9.73 -11.54 3.71
C ALA A 73 -8.30 -12.06 3.44
N TRP A 74 -8.12 -13.38 3.31
CA TRP A 74 -6.84 -13.97 2.96
C TRP A 74 -6.32 -13.44 1.61
N ALA A 75 -7.18 -13.41 0.59
CA ALA A 75 -6.83 -12.91 -0.73
C ALA A 75 -6.56 -11.40 -0.72
N GLY A 76 -7.41 -10.61 -0.07
CA GLY A 76 -7.27 -9.15 -0.02
C GLY A 76 -6.05 -8.68 0.76
N LEU A 77 -5.69 -9.37 1.83
CA LEU A 77 -4.47 -9.16 2.57
C LEU A 77 -3.23 -9.72 1.86
N GLN A 78 -3.39 -10.58 0.87
CA GLN A 78 -2.30 -11.37 0.28
C GLN A 78 -1.53 -12.13 1.36
N ALA A 79 -2.24 -12.62 2.38
CA ALA A 79 -1.63 -13.16 3.58
C ALA A 79 -0.82 -14.43 3.28
N GLU A 80 0.37 -14.51 3.87
CA GLU A 80 1.25 -15.68 3.77
C GLU A 80 1.03 -16.65 4.94
N ARG A 81 0.71 -16.09 6.12
CA ARG A 81 0.46 -16.84 7.35
C ARG A 81 -0.38 -16.01 8.32
N LEU A 82 -1.09 -16.70 9.19
CA LEU A 82 -1.79 -16.15 10.34
C LEU A 82 -1.32 -16.85 11.61
N ASP A 83 -0.98 -16.09 12.64
CA ASP A 83 -0.87 -16.63 14.01
C ASP A 83 -2.07 -16.15 14.82
N SER A 84 -2.60 -17.02 15.68
CA SER A 84 -3.71 -16.70 16.57
C SER A 84 -3.41 -17.09 18.00
N GLN A 85 -3.93 -16.31 18.94
CA GLN A 85 -3.83 -16.60 20.37
C GLN A 85 -5.14 -16.24 21.06
N ILE A 86 -5.70 -17.16 21.84
CA ILE A 86 -6.82 -16.86 22.72
C ILE A 86 -6.27 -16.08 23.93
N THR A 87 -6.83 -14.91 24.20
CA THR A 87 -6.41 -14.02 25.31
C THR A 87 -7.40 -13.99 26.46
N GLY A 88 -8.59 -14.53 26.27
CA GLY A 88 -9.61 -14.65 27.33
C GLY A 88 -10.91 -15.18 26.80
N SER A 89 -11.79 -15.57 27.73
CA SER A 89 -13.11 -16.07 27.41
C SER A 89 -14.09 -15.76 28.53
N LYS A 90 -15.32 -15.53 28.18
CA LYS A 90 -16.45 -15.42 29.09
C LYS A 90 -17.71 -15.96 28.42
N TYR A 91 -18.58 -16.60 29.18
CA TYR A 91 -19.86 -17.09 28.66
C TYR A 91 -20.93 -17.12 29.74
N THR A 92 -22.18 -17.11 29.33
CA THR A 92 -23.34 -17.19 30.18
C THR A 92 -24.41 -17.99 29.44
N LEU A 93 -24.82 -19.16 30.02
CA LEU A 93 -25.78 -20.06 29.40
C LEU A 93 -25.41 -20.40 27.93
N ASP A 94 -26.12 -19.82 26.98
CA ASP A 94 -26.03 -20.15 25.54
C ASP A 94 -25.29 -19.08 24.71
N THR A 95 -24.67 -18.09 25.35
CA THR A 95 -23.89 -17.07 24.66
C THR A 95 -22.52 -16.91 25.30
N GLY A 96 -21.51 -16.63 24.47
CA GLY A 96 -20.14 -16.42 24.92
C GLY A 96 -19.37 -15.46 24.02
N THR A 97 -18.23 -15.02 24.53
CA THR A 97 -17.26 -14.23 23.79
C THR A 97 -15.87 -14.79 24.09
N VAL A 98 -15.10 -15.04 23.05
CA VAL A 98 -13.69 -15.44 23.14
C VAL A 98 -12.85 -14.29 22.57
N LYS A 99 -11.98 -13.77 23.40
CA LYS A 99 -11.02 -12.74 23.01
C LYS A 99 -9.81 -13.40 22.37
N PHE A 100 -9.33 -12.81 21.33
CA PHE A 100 -8.17 -13.31 20.60
C PHE A 100 -7.22 -12.18 20.18
N ARG A 101 -6.01 -12.58 19.86
CA ARG A 101 -5.03 -11.77 19.13
C ARG A 101 -4.69 -12.47 17.84
N TYR A 102 -4.79 -11.75 16.71
CA TYR A 102 -4.28 -12.17 15.42
C TYR A 102 -2.98 -11.46 15.12
N THR A 103 -2.08 -12.19 14.43
CA THR A 103 -0.90 -11.62 13.79
C THR A 103 -0.84 -12.16 12.36
N TRP A 104 -1.15 -11.31 11.42
CA TRP A 104 -1.05 -11.59 9.99
C TRP A 104 0.37 -11.37 9.52
N HIS A 105 0.90 -12.32 8.76
CA HIS A 105 2.16 -12.20 8.03
C HIS A 105 1.83 -11.94 6.57
N LEU A 106 2.32 -10.83 6.06
CA LEU A 106 2.00 -10.28 4.74
C LEU A 106 3.26 -10.23 3.89
N PRO A 107 3.16 -10.10 2.56
CA PRO A 107 4.31 -10.03 1.67
C PRO A 107 5.34 -8.98 2.09
N LYS A 108 6.62 -9.26 1.80
CA LYS A 108 7.77 -8.41 2.14
C LYS A 108 7.99 -8.28 3.65
N GLU A 109 7.85 -9.39 4.38
CA GLU A 109 8.09 -9.48 5.83
C GLU A 109 7.26 -8.51 6.70
N ARG A 110 6.12 -8.04 6.17
CA ARG A 110 5.20 -7.17 6.91
C ARG A 110 4.40 -7.98 7.91
N THR A 111 4.10 -7.38 9.04
CA THR A 111 3.25 -7.98 10.07
C THR A 111 2.18 -7.00 10.50
N TRP A 112 0.98 -7.52 10.76
CA TRP A 112 -0.13 -6.75 11.28
C TRP A 112 -0.81 -7.51 12.40
N ALA A 113 -0.79 -6.94 13.61
CA ALA A 113 -1.37 -7.56 14.80
C ALA A 113 -2.47 -6.69 15.42
N TYR A 114 -3.55 -7.34 15.86
CA TYR A 114 -4.64 -6.68 16.56
C TYR A 114 -5.37 -7.66 17.48
N ASP A 115 -6.11 -7.09 18.43
CA ASP A 115 -6.99 -7.83 19.31
C ASP A 115 -8.43 -7.79 18.78
N GLY A 116 -9.16 -8.89 18.96
CA GLY A 116 -10.55 -9.00 18.54
C GLY A 116 -11.37 -9.86 19.50
N GLU A 117 -12.66 -9.94 19.20
CA GLU A 117 -13.62 -10.75 19.95
C GLU A 117 -14.44 -11.61 18.98
N LEU A 118 -14.50 -12.90 19.28
CA LEU A 118 -15.33 -13.87 18.58
C LEU A 118 -16.58 -14.15 19.39
N ASN A 119 -17.75 -13.83 18.83
CA ASN A 119 -19.01 -14.14 19.48
C ASN A 119 -19.36 -15.61 19.30
N MET A 120 -19.81 -16.25 20.36
CA MET A 120 -20.15 -17.66 20.41
C MET A 120 -21.60 -17.82 20.80
N VAL A 121 -22.26 -18.82 20.24
CA VAL A 121 -23.63 -19.22 20.57
C VAL A 121 -23.70 -20.73 20.77
N ARG A 122 -24.56 -21.16 21.68
CA ARG A 122 -24.80 -22.57 21.94
C ARG A 122 -26.16 -22.96 21.35
N ASN A 123 -26.13 -23.81 20.33
CA ASN A 123 -27.33 -24.37 19.69
C ASN A 123 -27.37 -25.85 19.92
N GLU A 124 -28.52 -26.39 20.37
CA GLU A 124 -28.72 -27.83 20.62
C GLU A 124 -27.60 -28.44 21.49
N GLY A 125 -27.11 -27.67 22.46
CA GLY A 125 -26.04 -28.09 23.38
C GLY A 125 -24.62 -28.03 22.81
N GLN A 126 -24.43 -27.56 21.56
CA GLN A 126 -23.12 -27.41 20.93
C GLN A 126 -22.76 -25.94 20.73
N TRP A 127 -21.51 -25.56 21.06
CA TRP A 127 -20.99 -24.23 20.79
C TRP A 127 -20.67 -24.08 19.33
N GLN A 128 -20.97 -22.88 18.78
CA GLN A 128 -20.67 -22.47 17.42
C GLN A 128 -20.22 -21.01 17.43
N VAL A 129 -19.42 -20.63 16.44
CA VAL A 129 -19.11 -19.23 16.17
C VAL A 129 -20.35 -18.53 15.63
N ARG A 130 -20.82 -17.50 16.29
CA ARG A 130 -21.84 -16.60 15.76
C ARG A 130 -21.17 -15.65 14.77
N TRP A 131 -21.28 -16.02 13.49
CA TRP A 131 -20.53 -15.33 12.44
C TRP A 131 -20.95 -13.87 12.25
N SER A 132 -19.95 -12.99 12.20
CA SER A 132 -20.06 -11.60 11.75
C SER A 132 -18.70 -11.12 11.27
N ALA A 133 -18.66 -10.09 10.40
CA ALA A 133 -17.41 -9.50 9.92
C ALA A 133 -16.51 -8.99 11.06
N THR A 134 -17.12 -8.55 12.18
CA THR A 134 -16.37 -8.13 13.38
C THR A 134 -15.60 -9.25 14.07
N GLY A 135 -15.96 -10.52 13.82
CA GLY A 135 -15.18 -11.68 14.26
C GLY A 135 -13.87 -11.84 13.50
N LEU A 136 -13.78 -11.24 12.31
CA LEU A 136 -12.53 -11.17 11.56
C LEU A 136 -11.69 -9.94 11.99
N HIS A 137 -12.32 -8.75 12.05
CA HIS A 137 -11.67 -7.54 12.57
C HIS A 137 -12.72 -6.59 13.16
N PRO A 138 -12.49 -6.02 14.36
CA PRO A 138 -13.49 -5.19 15.05
C PRO A 138 -13.92 -3.94 14.27
N GLY A 139 -13.08 -3.43 13.37
CA GLY A 139 -13.38 -2.28 12.52
C GLY A 139 -14.13 -2.60 11.21
N LEU A 140 -14.52 -3.87 10.97
CA LEU A 140 -15.28 -4.23 9.76
C LEU A 140 -16.77 -4.01 9.95
N GLY A 141 -17.38 -3.33 9.00
CA GLY A 141 -18.84 -3.29 8.84
C GLY A 141 -19.37 -4.54 8.13
N ALA A 142 -20.69 -4.71 8.14
CA ALA A 142 -21.34 -5.76 7.37
C ALA A 142 -20.97 -5.63 5.88
N ASN A 143 -20.67 -6.75 5.23
CA ASN A 143 -20.29 -6.80 3.81
C ASN A 143 -19.00 -6.02 3.47
N GLN A 144 -18.10 -5.86 4.42
CA GLN A 144 -16.75 -5.34 4.20
C GLN A 144 -15.73 -6.45 4.35
N THR A 145 -14.63 -6.33 3.61
CA THR A 145 -13.48 -7.21 3.69
C THR A 145 -12.19 -6.42 3.94
N LEU A 146 -11.09 -7.12 4.13
CA LEU A 146 -9.77 -6.53 4.36
C LEU A 146 -8.98 -6.49 3.06
N ALA A 147 -8.20 -5.42 2.86
CA ALA A 147 -7.26 -5.35 1.75
C ALA A 147 -5.95 -4.67 2.14
N LEU A 148 -4.85 -5.24 1.65
CA LEU A 148 -3.52 -4.62 1.69
C LEU A 148 -3.40 -3.64 0.53
N ARG A 149 -2.98 -2.41 0.84
CA ARG A 149 -2.67 -1.37 -0.14
C ARG A 149 -1.21 -0.96 0.01
N ALA A 150 -0.50 -0.86 -1.09
CA ALA A 150 0.81 -0.23 -1.12
C ALA A 150 0.63 1.28 -1.25
N ASP A 151 1.34 2.03 -0.42
CA ASP A 151 1.46 3.47 -0.59
C ASP A 151 2.75 3.77 -1.37
N PRO A 152 2.64 4.46 -2.50
CA PRO A 152 3.82 4.84 -3.26
C PRO A 152 4.79 5.64 -2.37
N PRO A 153 6.10 5.40 -2.49
CA PRO A 153 7.06 6.15 -1.70
C PRO A 153 7.00 7.63 -2.07
N GLY A 154 7.14 8.49 -1.06
CA GLY A 154 7.36 9.91 -1.29
C GLY A 154 8.66 10.12 -2.07
N ARG A 155 8.61 10.89 -3.17
CA ARG A 155 9.81 11.29 -3.89
C ARG A 155 10.46 12.48 -3.19
N ALA A 156 11.79 12.51 -3.16
CA ALA A 156 12.54 13.64 -2.67
C ALA A 156 12.59 14.78 -3.70
N SER A 157 12.92 15.98 -3.24
CA SER A 157 13.23 17.12 -4.12
C SER A 157 14.69 17.10 -4.56
N VAL A 158 14.98 17.75 -5.68
CA VAL A 158 16.34 18.14 -6.09
C VAL A 158 16.52 19.61 -5.77
N ASN A 159 17.57 19.91 -5.04
CA ASN A 159 17.91 21.27 -4.62
C ASN A 159 19.17 21.74 -5.35
N GLU A 160 19.23 23.05 -5.65
CA GLU A 160 20.47 23.67 -6.04
C GLU A 160 21.37 23.91 -4.80
N ARG A 161 22.58 24.40 -5.01
CA ARG A 161 23.65 24.51 -4.01
C ARG A 161 23.25 25.21 -2.72
N SER A 162 22.38 26.25 -2.79
CA SER A 162 21.93 27.01 -1.62
C SER A 162 20.76 26.37 -0.88
N GLY A 163 20.25 25.24 -1.36
CA GLY A 163 19.15 24.49 -0.77
C GLY A 163 17.76 24.83 -1.35
N SER A 164 17.68 25.74 -2.35
CA SER A 164 16.41 26.03 -2.99
C SER A 164 16.02 24.92 -3.97
N ASN A 165 14.72 24.59 -4.02
CA ASN A 165 14.21 23.54 -4.89
C ASN A 165 14.41 23.87 -6.38
N VAL A 166 14.88 22.88 -7.14
CA VAL A 166 14.98 22.87 -8.60
C VAL A 166 13.94 21.96 -9.21
N LEU A 167 13.83 20.75 -8.67
CA LEU A 167 12.79 19.78 -9.02
C LEU A 167 12.04 19.38 -7.76
N VAL A 168 10.73 19.31 -7.85
CA VAL A 168 9.84 18.86 -6.77
C VAL A 168 8.91 17.75 -7.28
N PRO A 169 8.54 16.79 -6.40
CA PRO A 169 7.50 15.82 -6.75
C PRO A 169 6.18 16.54 -6.99
N GLY A 170 5.47 16.09 -8.00
CA GLY A 170 4.15 16.63 -8.36
C GLY A 170 3.38 15.66 -9.25
N TYR A 171 2.29 16.14 -9.83
CA TYR A 171 1.48 15.37 -10.75
C TYR A 171 1.27 16.13 -12.05
N LEU A 172 1.36 15.39 -13.15
CA LEU A 172 0.82 15.78 -14.44
C LEU A 172 -0.51 15.06 -14.63
N TYR A 173 -1.51 15.75 -15.15
CA TYR A 173 -2.85 15.23 -15.37
C TYR A 173 -3.05 15.01 -16.86
N HIS A 174 -3.04 13.74 -17.26
CA HIS A 174 -3.27 13.36 -18.64
C HIS A 174 -4.78 13.25 -18.91
N PHE A 175 -5.28 14.04 -19.86
CA PHE A 175 -6.67 14.04 -20.30
C PHE A 175 -6.83 13.17 -21.56
N ALA A 176 -7.88 12.36 -21.59
CA ALA A 176 -8.27 11.58 -22.75
C ALA A 176 -9.79 11.56 -22.88
N LEU A 177 -10.30 11.29 -24.09
CA LEU A 177 -11.72 11.13 -24.37
C LEU A 177 -12.01 9.68 -24.77
N ASP A 178 -12.87 9.01 -24.02
CA ASP A 178 -13.38 7.67 -24.30
C ASP A 178 -14.78 7.76 -24.91
N ALA A 179 -14.87 7.49 -26.21
CA ALA A 179 -16.14 7.56 -26.93
C ALA A 179 -17.16 6.52 -26.45
N LYS A 180 -16.69 5.32 -26.01
CA LYS A 180 -17.57 4.27 -25.50
C LYS A 180 -18.19 4.67 -24.16
N ALA A 181 -17.40 5.23 -23.26
CA ALA A 181 -17.88 5.74 -21.97
C ALA A 181 -18.75 6.99 -22.11
N ALA A 182 -18.49 7.83 -23.13
CA ALA A 182 -19.31 9.00 -23.44
C ALA A 182 -20.67 8.63 -24.02
N GLY A 183 -20.76 7.57 -24.83
CA GLY A 183 -22.01 7.12 -25.44
C GLY A 183 -22.72 8.24 -26.22
N ALA A 184 -23.99 8.49 -25.90
CA ALA A 184 -24.81 9.54 -26.55
C ALA A 184 -24.31 10.97 -26.24
N GLU A 185 -23.54 11.16 -25.16
CA GLU A 185 -22.98 12.45 -24.75
C GLU A 185 -21.65 12.79 -25.42
N LEU A 186 -21.17 11.97 -26.40
CA LEU A 186 -19.86 12.17 -27.01
C LEU A 186 -19.70 13.56 -27.64
N MET A 187 -20.63 14.00 -28.47
CA MET A 187 -20.56 15.34 -29.10
C MET A 187 -20.70 16.49 -28.11
N PRO A 188 -21.66 16.49 -27.19
CA PRO A 188 -21.71 17.49 -26.09
C PRO A 188 -20.41 17.53 -25.28
N THR A 189 -19.83 16.37 -24.93
CA THR A 189 -18.57 16.29 -24.20
C THR A 189 -17.41 16.81 -25.03
N ALA A 190 -17.28 16.41 -26.30
CA ALA A 190 -16.21 16.89 -27.18
C ALA A 190 -16.22 18.43 -27.33
N ARG A 191 -17.38 19.06 -27.45
CA ARG A 191 -17.51 20.53 -27.47
C ARG A 191 -17.02 21.15 -26.17
N ALA A 192 -17.49 20.65 -25.04
CA ALA A 192 -17.08 21.17 -23.73
C ALA A 192 -15.56 21.02 -23.49
N VAL A 193 -14.99 19.88 -23.91
CA VAL A 193 -13.56 19.61 -23.82
C VAL A 193 -12.75 20.62 -24.66
N VAL A 194 -13.15 20.82 -25.93
CA VAL A 194 -12.48 21.77 -26.81
C VAL A 194 -12.56 23.20 -26.25
N ASP A 195 -13.77 23.60 -25.78
CA ASP A 195 -13.93 24.95 -25.19
C ASP A 195 -13.07 25.15 -23.94
N ALA A 196 -12.97 24.15 -23.06
CA ALA A 196 -12.17 24.23 -21.84
C ALA A 196 -10.66 24.18 -22.11
N LEU A 197 -10.23 23.42 -23.14
CA LEU A 197 -8.82 23.24 -23.47
C LEU A 197 -8.30 24.28 -24.47
N ARG A 198 -9.13 25.12 -25.06
CA ARG A 198 -8.74 26.16 -26.04
C ARG A 198 -7.58 27.06 -25.60
N PRO A 199 -7.43 27.45 -24.31
CA PRO A 199 -6.29 28.23 -23.88
C PRO A 199 -4.95 27.49 -23.96
N PHE A 200 -4.96 26.16 -24.09
CA PHE A 200 -3.78 25.30 -24.07
C PHE A 200 -3.52 24.64 -25.44
N ASP A 201 -4.60 24.41 -26.21
CA ASP A 201 -4.55 23.86 -27.56
C ASP A 201 -5.76 24.40 -28.35
N ASP A 202 -5.50 25.38 -29.21
CA ASP A 202 -6.50 26.02 -30.08
C ASP A 202 -6.73 25.25 -31.38
N THR A 203 -5.98 24.17 -31.63
CA THR A 203 -6.08 23.35 -32.83
C THR A 203 -7.15 22.27 -32.72
N LEU A 204 -7.71 22.05 -31.52
CA LEU A 204 -8.75 21.05 -31.30
C LEU A 204 -10.07 21.46 -31.96
N ASP A 205 -10.66 20.53 -32.70
CA ASP A 205 -11.99 20.64 -33.31
C ASP A 205 -12.94 19.59 -32.75
N PRO A 206 -14.18 19.95 -32.33
CA PRO A 206 -15.08 19.02 -31.65
C PRO A 206 -15.53 17.86 -32.54
N GLN A 207 -15.79 18.11 -33.85
CA GLN A 207 -16.25 17.06 -34.80
C GLN A 207 -15.12 16.05 -35.01
N ARG A 208 -13.92 16.54 -35.36
CA ARG A 208 -12.73 15.72 -35.54
C ARG A 208 -12.37 14.94 -34.29
N LEU A 209 -12.46 15.56 -33.13
CA LEU A 209 -12.19 14.89 -31.85
C LEU A 209 -13.15 13.73 -31.60
N ALA A 210 -14.46 13.93 -31.84
CA ALA A 210 -15.46 12.89 -31.66
C ALA A 210 -15.28 11.74 -32.66
N GLU A 211 -14.96 12.03 -33.93
CA GLU A 211 -14.67 11.05 -34.98
C GLU A 211 -13.42 10.23 -34.64
N GLU A 212 -12.32 10.90 -34.25
CA GLU A 212 -11.07 10.25 -33.85
C GLU A 212 -11.25 9.36 -32.62
N ALA A 213 -12.04 9.81 -31.63
CA ALA A 213 -12.34 9.02 -30.43
C ALA A 213 -13.20 7.80 -30.77
N SER A 214 -14.20 7.95 -31.67
CA SER A 214 -15.08 6.86 -32.07
C SER A 214 -14.37 5.78 -32.89
N SER A 215 -13.32 6.13 -33.63
CA SER A 215 -12.56 5.20 -34.47
C SER A 215 -11.58 4.33 -33.67
N ARG A 216 -11.43 4.58 -32.36
CA ARG A 216 -10.46 3.90 -31.50
C ARG A 216 -11.11 2.94 -30.51
N THR A 217 -10.36 1.91 -30.13
CA THR A 217 -10.75 0.98 -29.06
C THR A 217 -10.26 1.43 -27.67
N SER A 218 -9.37 2.42 -27.61
CA SER A 218 -8.82 3.02 -26.40
C SER A 218 -9.11 4.53 -26.36
N PRO A 219 -9.16 5.16 -25.19
CA PRO A 219 -9.40 6.60 -25.09
C PRO A 219 -8.43 7.41 -25.95
N ARG A 220 -8.95 8.44 -26.63
CA ARG A 220 -8.18 9.39 -27.44
C ARG A 220 -7.44 10.34 -26.51
N SER A 221 -6.10 10.28 -26.46
CA SER A 221 -5.26 11.21 -25.72
C SER A 221 -5.47 12.65 -26.20
N LEU A 222 -5.57 13.60 -25.28
CA LEU A 222 -5.81 15.01 -25.55
C LEU A 222 -4.57 15.84 -25.21
N ILE A 223 -4.40 16.12 -23.93
CA ILE A 223 -3.36 16.99 -23.41
C ILE A 223 -2.91 16.50 -22.03
N THR A 224 -1.72 16.94 -21.64
CA THR A 224 -1.22 16.74 -20.28
C THR A 224 -1.00 18.09 -19.63
N LEU A 225 -1.64 18.32 -18.47
CA LEU A 225 -1.61 19.61 -17.78
C LEU A 225 -0.94 19.48 -16.41
N ARG A 226 -0.31 20.56 -15.96
CA ARG A 226 0.14 20.73 -14.58
C ARG A 226 -1.06 20.99 -13.67
N LYS A 227 -0.89 20.78 -12.37
CA LYS A 227 -1.94 20.98 -11.36
C LYS A 227 -2.64 22.34 -11.46
N SER A 228 -1.89 23.41 -11.64
CA SER A 228 -2.44 24.78 -11.76
C SER A 228 -3.39 24.97 -12.95
N ASP A 229 -3.13 24.27 -14.06
CA ASP A 229 -3.92 24.36 -15.29
C ASP A 229 -5.06 23.32 -15.27
N TYR A 230 -4.80 22.13 -14.72
CA TYR A 230 -5.82 21.15 -14.39
C TYR A 230 -6.96 21.76 -13.54
N ASP A 231 -6.64 22.50 -12.47
CA ASP A 231 -7.63 23.11 -11.59
C ASP A 231 -8.55 24.12 -12.33
N LYS A 232 -8.04 24.79 -13.37
CA LYS A 232 -8.82 25.72 -14.19
C LYS A 232 -9.87 25.04 -15.04
N VAL A 233 -9.59 23.81 -15.51
CA VAL A 233 -10.44 23.10 -16.47
C VAL A 233 -11.31 22.02 -15.83
N PHE A 234 -10.88 21.47 -14.70
CA PHE A 234 -11.56 20.33 -14.05
C PHE A 234 -13.03 20.58 -13.76
N GLY A 235 -13.37 21.77 -13.26
CA GLY A 235 -14.77 22.14 -12.95
C GLY A 235 -15.71 22.09 -14.16
N ALA A 236 -15.18 22.35 -15.36
CA ALA A 236 -15.97 22.36 -16.60
C ALA A 236 -16.12 20.98 -17.23
N ILE A 237 -15.07 20.14 -17.16
CA ILE A 237 -15.02 18.90 -17.93
C ILE A 237 -14.71 17.64 -17.10
N GLY A 238 -14.21 17.76 -15.87
CA GLY A 238 -13.71 16.63 -15.10
C GLY A 238 -14.74 15.53 -14.81
N ASN A 239 -16.01 15.88 -14.70
CA ASN A 239 -17.12 14.96 -14.42
C ASN A 239 -17.99 14.64 -15.66
N ARG A 240 -17.57 15.03 -16.86
CA ARG A 240 -18.35 14.73 -18.06
C ARG A 240 -18.18 13.27 -18.51
N PRO A 241 -19.26 12.65 -19.00
CA PRO A 241 -19.18 11.28 -19.50
C PRO A 241 -18.10 11.14 -20.59
N GLY A 242 -17.24 10.13 -20.46
CA GLY A 242 -16.16 9.85 -21.39
C GLY A 242 -14.88 10.64 -21.20
N VAL A 243 -14.84 11.64 -20.31
CA VAL A 243 -13.57 12.29 -19.94
C VAL A 243 -12.81 11.39 -18.98
N VAL A 244 -11.61 10.98 -19.38
CA VAL A 244 -10.69 10.17 -18.58
C VAL A 244 -9.52 11.05 -18.17
N ILE A 245 -9.27 11.11 -16.86
CA ILE A 245 -8.15 11.89 -16.30
C ILE A 245 -7.27 10.93 -15.51
N THR A 246 -6.00 10.84 -15.94
CA THR A 246 -5.02 9.97 -15.30
C THR A 246 -3.92 10.82 -14.67
N PRO A 247 -3.84 10.89 -13.33
CA PRO A 247 -2.72 11.55 -12.66
C PRO A 247 -1.44 10.71 -12.83
N GLN A 248 -0.37 11.35 -13.27
CA GLN A 248 0.95 10.75 -13.45
C GLN A 248 1.93 11.43 -12.50
N PRO A 249 2.53 10.70 -11.55
CA PRO A 249 3.53 11.27 -10.64
C PRO A 249 4.79 11.61 -11.44
N GLU A 250 5.26 12.85 -11.29
CA GLU A 250 6.38 13.38 -12.06
C GLU A 250 7.24 14.34 -11.22
N MET A 251 8.53 14.45 -11.56
CA MET A 251 9.39 15.48 -11.02
C MET A 251 9.25 16.76 -11.87
N LEU A 252 8.76 17.81 -11.25
CA LEU A 252 8.43 19.07 -11.93
C LEU A 252 9.45 20.16 -11.59
N PRO A 253 9.99 20.89 -12.58
CA PRO A 253 10.82 22.04 -12.31
C PRO A 253 10.00 23.14 -11.63
N THR A 254 10.60 23.76 -10.61
CA THR A 254 10.01 24.91 -9.90
C THR A 254 10.11 26.19 -10.72
N ASP A 255 11.09 26.25 -11.63
CA ASP A 255 11.31 27.33 -12.58
C ASP A 255 11.74 26.72 -13.92
N GLU A 256 10.90 26.85 -14.94
CA GLU A 256 11.14 26.28 -16.28
C GLU A 256 12.29 26.95 -17.02
N LYS A 257 12.66 28.16 -16.59
CA LYS A 257 13.75 28.95 -17.20
C LYS A 257 15.10 28.70 -16.56
N PHE A 258 15.11 28.03 -15.39
CA PHE A 258 16.35 27.75 -14.68
C PHE A 258 17.09 26.57 -15.31
N ALA A 259 18.16 26.86 -16.07
CA ALA A 259 19.03 25.86 -16.71
C ALA A 259 18.30 24.65 -17.31
N PRO A 260 17.28 24.82 -18.18
CA PRO A 260 16.33 23.78 -18.57
C PRO A 260 16.99 22.52 -19.13
N ALA A 261 18.04 22.65 -19.94
CA ALA A 261 18.76 21.51 -20.51
C ALA A 261 19.45 20.67 -19.43
N ILE A 262 20.12 21.30 -18.47
CA ILE A 262 20.80 20.61 -17.38
C ILE A 262 19.78 20.01 -16.40
N VAL A 263 18.72 20.73 -16.07
CA VAL A 263 17.65 20.24 -15.19
C VAL A 263 16.97 19.00 -15.79
N ALA A 264 16.78 18.96 -17.12
CA ALA A 264 16.26 17.78 -17.80
C ALA A 264 17.19 16.55 -17.69
N GLU A 265 18.52 16.75 -17.83
CA GLU A 265 19.49 15.66 -17.66
C GLU A 265 19.61 15.21 -16.18
N VAL A 266 19.61 16.16 -15.24
CA VAL A 266 19.58 15.87 -13.81
C VAL A 266 18.34 15.04 -13.48
N LYS A 267 17.15 15.40 -13.98
CA LYS A 267 15.91 14.65 -13.78
C LYS A 267 16.06 13.19 -14.21
N LYS A 268 16.69 12.93 -15.36
CA LYS A 268 16.94 11.56 -15.84
C LYS A 268 17.92 10.81 -14.94
N ALA A 269 19.02 11.47 -14.55
CA ALA A 269 20.09 10.84 -13.79
C ALA A 269 19.69 10.44 -12.37
N VAL A 270 18.85 11.26 -11.70
CA VAL A 270 18.53 11.10 -10.28
C VAL A 270 17.14 10.50 -10.01
N THR A 271 16.39 10.11 -11.04
CA THR A 271 15.00 9.64 -10.88
C THR A 271 14.90 8.45 -9.91
N GLU A 272 15.85 7.52 -9.96
CA GLU A 272 15.87 6.34 -9.08
C GLU A 272 16.28 6.70 -7.64
N ASP A 273 17.24 7.61 -7.48
CA ASP A 273 17.75 8.04 -6.17
C ASP A 273 16.73 8.86 -5.38
N LEU A 274 15.71 9.41 -6.05
CA LEU A 274 14.66 10.21 -5.42
C LEU A 274 13.49 9.39 -4.91
N VAL A 275 13.48 8.08 -5.13
CA VAL A 275 12.40 7.18 -4.71
C VAL A 275 12.71 6.63 -3.33
N GLY A 276 11.88 6.99 -2.34
CA GLY A 276 11.97 6.44 -0.99
C GLY A 276 11.46 5.00 -0.89
N GLU A 277 11.38 4.51 0.33
CA GLU A 277 10.78 3.20 0.60
C GLU A 277 9.26 3.30 0.64
N PRO A 278 8.53 2.39 -0.04
CA PRO A 278 7.07 2.43 -0.06
C PRO A 278 6.47 2.10 1.30
N GLY A 279 5.47 2.85 1.67
CA GLY A 279 4.59 2.52 2.78
C GLY A 279 3.56 1.45 2.42
N TRP A 280 2.73 1.10 3.40
CA TRP A 280 1.60 0.21 3.19
C TRP A 280 0.50 0.48 4.21
N ARG A 281 -0.72 0.15 3.86
CA ARG A 281 -1.86 0.24 4.76
C ARG A 281 -2.82 -0.93 4.59
N ILE A 282 -3.52 -1.24 5.65
CA ILE A 282 -4.66 -2.15 5.63
C ILE A 282 -5.92 -1.31 5.67
N VAL A 283 -6.82 -1.62 4.77
CA VAL A 283 -8.10 -0.92 4.64
C VAL A 283 -9.27 -1.90 4.72
N SER A 284 -10.41 -1.42 5.23
CA SER A 284 -11.68 -2.08 4.99
C SER A 284 -12.21 -1.66 3.63
N VAL A 285 -12.72 -2.63 2.87
CA VAL A 285 -13.19 -2.45 1.49
C VAL A 285 -14.64 -2.90 1.39
N ASN A 286 -15.48 -2.14 0.71
CA ASN A 286 -16.86 -2.53 0.44
C ASN A 286 -16.96 -3.50 -0.75
N GLN A 287 -18.17 -4.01 -1.03
CA GLN A 287 -18.44 -4.94 -2.15
C GLN A 287 -18.07 -4.40 -3.54
N ASN A 288 -17.94 -3.07 -3.71
CA ASN A 288 -17.55 -2.43 -4.96
C ASN A 288 -16.02 -2.21 -5.07
N GLY A 289 -15.24 -2.72 -4.12
CA GLY A 289 -13.79 -2.56 -4.10
C GLY A 289 -13.31 -1.18 -3.64
N VAL A 290 -14.20 -0.35 -3.07
CA VAL A 290 -13.87 0.99 -2.60
C VAL A 290 -13.39 0.95 -1.15
N ASP A 291 -12.26 1.58 -0.87
CA ASP A 291 -11.70 1.72 0.47
C ASP A 291 -12.66 2.55 1.34
N VAL A 292 -13.05 2.02 2.51
CA VAL A 292 -13.99 2.65 3.44
C VAL A 292 -13.27 3.28 4.63
N ALA A 293 -12.35 2.55 5.24
CA ALA A 293 -11.58 3.03 6.39
C ALA A 293 -10.16 2.45 6.38
N VAL A 294 -9.21 3.21 6.92
CA VAL A 294 -7.85 2.75 7.20
C VAL A 294 -7.86 2.08 8.57
N LEU A 295 -7.41 0.82 8.64
CA LEU A 295 -7.34 0.03 9.87
C LEU A 295 -5.93 -0.05 10.44
N ASN A 296 -4.92 0.04 9.58
CA ASN A 296 -3.50 0.16 9.91
C ASN A 296 -2.77 0.93 8.82
N GLU A 297 -1.76 1.71 9.18
CA GLU A 297 -0.93 2.46 8.23
C GLU A 297 0.52 2.47 8.71
N GLU A 298 1.40 2.07 7.80
CA GLU A 298 2.85 2.21 7.97
C GLU A 298 3.35 3.14 6.86
N PRO A 299 3.64 4.40 7.20
CA PRO A 299 4.06 5.38 6.21
C PRO A 299 5.38 5.00 5.57
N GLY A 300 5.52 5.28 4.28
CA GLY A 300 6.78 5.13 3.57
C GLY A 300 7.86 6.08 4.07
N THR A 301 9.11 5.72 3.88
CA THR A 301 10.26 6.58 4.20
C THR A 301 10.64 7.37 2.95
N PRO A 302 10.52 8.72 2.94
CA PRO A 302 10.97 9.53 1.83
C PRO A 302 12.48 9.38 1.60
N ALA A 303 12.93 9.38 0.34
CA ALA A 303 14.35 9.49 0.04
C ALA A 303 14.91 10.84 0.52
N PRO A 304 16.21 10.94 0.83
CA PRO A 304 16.86 12.22 1.11
C PRO A 304 16.88 13.08 -0.14
N SER A 305 16.77 14.40 0.03
CA SER A 305 16.90 15.35 -1.08
C SER A 305 18.29 15.28 -1.71
N VAL A 306 18.34 15.32 -3.02
CA VAL A 306 19.60 15.41 -3.79
C VAL A 306 19.98 16.85 -3.98
N THR A 307 21.25 17.22 -3.70
CA THR A 307 21.78 18.56 -3.95
C THR A 307 22.70 18.53 -5.16
N ILE A 308 22.43 19.40 -6.14
CA ILE A 308 23.26 19.58 -7.33
C ILE A 308 24.19 20.79 -7.16
N SER A 309 25.23 20.84 -7.97
CA SER A 309 26.25 21.91 -7.90
C SER A 309 25.83 23.26 -8.51
N LEU A 310 24.72 23.32 -9.25
CA LEU A 310 24.23 24.58 -9.80
C LEU A 310 23.99 25.60 -8.69
N ASP A 311 24.34 26.86 -8.99
CA ASP A 311 24.15 27.99 -8.11
C ASP A 311 23.18 28.97 -8.78
N ARG A 312 22.06 29.27 -8.11
CA ARG A 312 20.99 30.11 -8.70
C ARG A 312 21.46 31.52 -9.06
N ALA A 313 22.29 32.11 -8.21
CA ALA A 313 22.77 33.45 -8.48
C ALA A 313 23.72 33.47 -9.68
N VAL A 314 24.63 32.50 -9.75
CA VAL A 314 25.56 32.36 -10.88
C VAL A 314 24.82 32.01 -12.17
N GLN A 315 23.83 31.12 -12.10
CA GLN A 315 23.01 30.73 -13.26
C GLN A 315 22.23 31.93 -13.82
N ASN A 316 21.58 32.72 -12.96
CA ASN A 316 20.83 33.88 -13.40
C ASN A 316 21.76 34.93 -14.04
N ALA A 317 22.91 35.22 -13.42
CA ALA A 317 23.88 36.15 -13.99
C ALA A 317 24.44 35.66 -15.34
N ALA A 318 24.70 34.36 -15.49
CA ALA A 318 25.14 33.78 -16.74
C ALA A 318 24.05 33.84 -17.83
N GLN A 319 22.78 33.61 -17.48
CA GLN A 319 21.65 33.71 -18.40
C GLN A 319 21.43 35.12 -18.87
N ASP A 320 21.42 36.09 -17.94
CA ASP A 320 21.33 37.51 -18.28
C ASP A 320 22.44 37.94 -19.25
N ALA A 321 23.69 37.47 -19.02
CA ALA A 321 24.82 37.80 -19.86
C ALA A 321 24.69 37.23 -21.29
N VAL A 322 24.26 35.97 -21.46
CA VAL A 322 24.09 35.38 -22.80
C VAL A 322 22.88 35.96 -23.53
N ASP A 323 21.83 36.38 -22.82
CA ASP A 323 20.63 36.96 -23.42
C ASP A 323 20.87 38.37 -23.98
N MET A 324 21.89 39.05 -23.51
CA MET A 324 22.34 40.33 -24.10
C MET A 324 23.03 40.17 -25.46
N VAL A 325 23.41 38.93 -25.82
CA VAL A 325 24.14 38.67 -27.07
C VAL A 325 23.16 38.41 -28.20
N GLY A 326 23.17 39.24 -29.25
CA GLY A 326 22.29 39.11 -30.42
C GLY A 326 22.63 37.95 -31.40
N LYS A 327 23.56 37.06 -31.02
CA LYS A 327 23.96 35.86 -31.77
C LYS A 327 23.88 34.68 -30.85
N LYS A 328 24.05 33.46 -31.39
CA LYS A 328 24.16 32.23 -30.59
C LYS A 328 25.23 32.40 -29.51
N ALA A 329 24.85 32.30 -28.27
CA ALA A 329 25.73 32.43 -27.12
C ALA A 329 25.44 31.35 -26.08
N MET A 330 26.51 30.80 -25.53
CA MET A 330 26.49 29.79 -24.47
C MET A 330 27.56 30.16 -23.43
N MET A 331 27.26 29.87 -22.16
CA MET A 331 28.20 30.10 -21.06
C MET A 331 28.14 28.92 -20.08
N VAL A 332 29.32 28.49 -19.64
CA VAL A 332 29.47 27.51 -18.56
C VAL A 332 30.36 28.12 -17.50
N ALA A 333 29.88 28.14 -16.26
CA ALA A 333 30.66 28.55 -15.10
C ALA A 333 31.09 27.32 -14.29
N ILE A 334 32.39 27.17 -14.07
CA ILE A 334 32.96 26.02 -13.34
C ILE A 334 33.78 26.55 -12.17
N LYS A 335 33.69 25.94 -11.00
CA LYS A 335 34.56 26.19 -9.85
C LYS A 335 35.86 25.40 -10.03
N PRO A 336 37.01 26.06 -10.29
CA PRO A 336 38.23 25.33 -10.66
C PRO A 336 38.77 24.39 -9.58
N SER A 337 38.55 24.72 -8.31
CA SER A 337 39.06 23.95 -7.17
C SER A 337 38.36 22.60 -6.95
N THR A 338 37.12 22.43 -7.46
CA THR A 338 36.31 21.22 -7.23
C THR A 338 35.80 20.60 -8.54
N GLY A 339 35.89 21.32 -9.67
CA GLY A 339 35.30 20.89 -10.94
C GLY A 339 33.77 21.02 -11.00
N GLU A 340 33.14 21.58 -9.97
CA GLU A 340 31.68 21.76 -9.92
C GLU A 340 31.20 22.71 -11.01
N ILE A 341 30.17 22.33 -11.75
CA ILE A 341 29.47 23.19 -12.70
C ILE A 341 28.48 24.04 -11.91
N LEU A 342 28.68 25.37 -11.88
CA LEU A 342 27.83 26.30 -11.15
C LEU A 342 26.71 26.87 -12.01
N ALA A 343 26.92 26.98 -13.33
CA ALA A 343 25.93 27.47 -14.29
C ALA A 343 26.16 26.92 -15.68
N VAL A 344 25.06 26.72 -16.42
CA VAL A 344 25.06 26.48 -17.87
C VAL A 344 23.93 27.28 -18.46
N ALA A 345 24.27 28.33 -19.22
CA ALA A 345 23.33 29.24 -19.83
C ALA A 345 23.48 29.25 -21.36
N GLN A 346 22.36 29.36 -22.05
CA GLN A 346 22.31 29.55 -23.49
C GLN A 346 21.13 30.46 -23.86
N ASN A 347 21.33 31.31 -24.85
CA ASN A 347 20.25 32.20 -25.28
C ASN A 347 19.29 31.52 -26.29
N ALA A 348 18.16 32.18 -26.58
CA ALA A 348 17.16 31.66 -27.50
C ALA A 348 17.70 31.31 -28.90
N ALA A 349 18.69 32.08 -29.38
CA ALA A 349 19.31 31.82 -30.67
C ALA A 349 20.15 30.52 -30.69
N ALA A 350 20.69 30.11 -29.54
CA ALA A 350 21.43 28.87 -29.38
C ALA A 350 20.50 27.65 -29.15
N ASN A 351 19.28 27.89 -28.65
CA ASN A 351 18.25 26.83 -28.43
C ASN A 351 17.47 26.46 -29.70
N ALA A 352 17.58 27.23 -30.78
CA ALA A 352 16.78 27.08 -32.01
C ALA A 352 17.30 26.00 -32.99
N ASP A 353 18.36 25.30 -32.63
CA ASP A 353 18.92 24.16 -33.36
C ASP A 353 18.65 22.86 -32.60
#